data_40bb8f6e133a40ea5938bf0300f67cb0
#
_entry.id   40bb8f6e133a40ea5938bf0300f67cb0
#
_cell.length_a   1.000
_cell.length_b   1.000
_cell.length_c   1.000
_cell.angle_alpha   90.00
_cell.angle_beta   90.00
_cell.angle_gamma   90.00
#
_symmetry.space_group_name_H-M   'P 1'
#
loop_
_entity.id
_entity.type
_entity.pdbx_description
1 polymer ?
#
loop_
_entity_poly.entity_id
_entity_poly.type
_entity_poly.pdbx_seq_one_letter_code
_entity_poly.pdbx_strand_id
1 'polypeptide(L)'
;MSAIQPAAAAEVPPWLPDVLSGMWEFLARYPGVLALIVIAVGLGLAFVARKFILFWGLKITARTTNTLDEKLLRIVAGVAALVVGYIALVVAVQVLALGASAERVIIRVLMSILILQLVRAAMRASNVGLEILGHVRNRFAIVEERTIPLFDLVMTVLILAIGAYALLQVWNIDPTAWLASAGIIGIAVGFAARDTLANLFAGFFIIADAPYSLGDYIVLSSGERGFVVNVGIRSTRIRTRDDVEIIIPNSEMANAKIINESGGIRNRYRLRIKVGVAYGSDLDQVCELLSKTAEGHPEIAQNPHPRVRNRGFGDSSVDFELLCWIRDPADRGRISHELYMALYKLLDREGITIPFPQRDLWVKQLPLNAPAR
;
A
#
# COMPACT_ATOMS: atom_id res chain seq x y z
N MET A 1 45.50 -30.66 -53.13
CA MET A 1 45.74 -31.24 -51.78
C MET A 1 46.36 -30.17 -50.94
N SER A 2 45.58 -29.31 -50.33
CA SER A 2 46.05 -28.33 -49.33
C SER A 2 46.16 -29.02 -47.98
N ALA A 3 47.39 -29.05 -47.47
CA ALA A 3 47.67 -29.62 -46.14
C ALA A 3 46.85 -28.88 -45.08
N ILE A 4 46.08 -29.68 -44.36
CA ILE A 4 45.38 -29.23 -43.14
C ILE A 4 46.52 -28.84 -42.18
N GLN A 5 46.69 -27.54 -41.91
CA GLN A 5 47.55 -27.09 -40.81
C GLN A 5 46.97 -27.69 -39.51
N PRO A 6 47.79 -28.36 -38.69
CA PRO A 6 47.34 -28.83 -37.40
C PRO A 6 46.93 -27.62 -36.55
N ALA A 7 45.74 -27.67 -36.00
CA ALA A 7 45.25 -26.69 -35.04
C ALA A 7 46.36 -26.46 -33.98
N ALA A 8 46.68 -25.19 -33.69
CA ALA A 8 47.64 -24.82 -32.66
C ALA A 8 47.31 -25.62 -31.39
N ALA A 9 48.28 -26.44 -30.97
CA ALA A 9 48.15 -27.27 -29.78
C ALA A 9 47.73 -26.34 -28.63
N ALA A 10 46.60 -26.63 -28.02
CA ALA A 10 46.12 -25.84 -26.88
C ALA A 10 47.18 -25.85 -25.80
N GLU A 11 47.81 -24.68 -25.53
CA GLU A 11 48.82 -24.54 -24.50
C GLU A 11 48.32 -25.13 -23.20
N VAL A 12 49.23 -25.89 -22.50
CA VAL A 12 48.90 -26.48 -21.21
C VAL A 12 48.51 -25.39 -20.23
N PRO A 13 47.31 -25.38 -19.67
CA PRO A 13 46.89 -24.33 -18.76
C PRO A 13 47.81 -24.24 -17.55
N PRO A 14 48.27 -23.05 -17.12
CA PRO A 14 49.27 -22.87 -16.05
C PRO A 14 48.81 -23.38 -14.66
N TRP A 15 47.55 -23.69 -14.51
CA TRP A 15 46.95 -24.26 -13.29
C TRP A 15 46.91 -25.80 -13.30
N LEU A 16 47.34 -26.47 -14.39
CA LEU A 16 47.28 -27.92 -14.50
C LEU A 16 48.51 -28.54 -13.83
N PRO A 17 48.36 -29.52 -12.90
CA PRO A 17 49.48 -30.23 -12.30
C PRO A 17 50.34 -30.96 -13.36
N ASP A 18 51.64 -30.93 -13.19
CA ASP A 18 52.60 -31.54 -14.14
C ASP A 18 52.31 -33.02 -14.45
N VAL A 19 51.73 -33.73 -13.49
CA VAL A 19 51.35 -35.17 -13.65
C VAL A 19 50.24 -35.35 -14.69
N LEU A 20 49.42 -34.29 -14.95
CA LEU A 20 48.33 -34.33 -15.91
C LEU A 20 48.67 -33.66 -17.25
N SER A 21 49.85 -33.04 -17.37
CA SER A 21 50.27 -32.34 -18.59
C SER A 21 50.41 -33.30 -19.79
N GLY A 22 51.01 -34.47 -19.60
CA GLY A 22 51.12 -35.47 -20.64
C GLY A 22 49.76 -36.02 -21.10
N MET A 23 48.83 -36.19 -20.21
CA MET A 23 47.44 -36.59 -20.55
C MET A 23 46.73 -35.46 -21.28
N TRP A 24 46.94 -34.20 -20.91
CA TRP A 24 46.39 -33.03 -21.60
C TRP A 24 46.92 -32.93 -23.04
N GLU A 25 48.22 -33.07 -23.25
CA GLU A 25 48.85 -33.07 -24.59
C GLU A 25 48.30 -34.19 -25.47
N PHE A 26 48.09 -35.38 -24.91
CA PHE A 26 47.45 -36.50 -25.62
C PHE A 26 45.99 -36.16 -25.99
N LEU A 27 45.21 -35.67 -25.07
CA LEU A 27 43.81 -35.30 -25.29
C LEU A 27 43.65 -34.11 -26.24
N ALA A 28 44.60 -33.15 -26.22
CA ALA A 28 44.59 -32.00 -27.13
C ALA A 28 44.79 -32.39 -28.61
N ARG A 29 45.38 -33.61 -28.87
CA ARG A 29 45.44 -34.17 -30.23
C ARG A 29 44.09 -34.64 -30.78
N TYR A 30 43.10 -34.84 -29.87
CA TYR A 30 41.77 -35.34 -30.24
C TYR A 30 40.72 -34.41 -29.68
N PRO A 31 40.50 -33.21 -30.26
CA PRO A 31 39.60 -32.19 -29.72
C PRO A 31 38.17 -32.68 -29.53
N GLY A 32 37.70 -33.62 -30.37
CA GLY A 32 36.37 -34.23 -30.20
C GLY A 32 36.26 -35.08 -28.93
N VAL A 33 37.32 -35.82 -28.55
CA VAL A 33 37.34 -36.61 -27.31
C VAL A 33 37.38 -35.71 -26.09
N LEU A 34 38.22 -34.66 -26.15
CA LEU A 34 38.31 -33.67 -25.07
C LEU A 34 37.00 -32.95 -24.86
N ALA A 35 36.32 -32.54 -25.92
CA ALA A 35 34.99 -31.92 -25.83
C ALA A 35 33.96 -32.86 -25.18
N LEU A 36 33.94 -34.14 -25.54
CA LEU A 36 33.06 -35.14 -24.91
C LEU A 36 33.35 -35.30 -23.41
N ILE A 37 34.63 -35.31 -23.01
CA ILE A 37 35.02 -35.34 -21.60
C ILE A 37 34.53 -34.09 -20.86
N VAL A 38 34.70 -32.90 -21.44
CA VAL A 38 34.21 -31.64 -20.86
C VAL A 38 32.71 -31.67 -20.67
N ILE A 39 31.97 -32.17 -21.67
CA ILE A 39 30.51 -32.30 -21.55
C ILE A 39 30.14 -33.30 -20.45
N ALA A 40 30.79 -34.46 -20.40
CA ALA A 40 30.51 -35.48 -19.38
C ALA A 40 30.80 -34.97 -17.95
N VAL A 41 31.95 -34.30 -17.75
CA VAL A 41 32.30 -33.68 -16.48
C VAL A 41 31.31 -32.55 -16.12
N GLY A 42 30.98 -31.70 -17.07
CA GLY A 42 30.00 -30.61 -16.87
C GLY A 42 28.61 -31.10 -16.51
N LEU A 43 28.10 -32.16 -17.16
CA LEU A 43 26.85 -32.79 -16.79
C LEU A 43 26.91 -33.45 -15.40
N GLY A 44 28.05 -34.05 -15.05
CA GLY A 44 28.29 -34.55 -13.70
C GLY A 44 28.26 -33.45 -12.65
N LEU A 45 28.92 -32.33 -12.91
CA LEU A 45 28.90 -31.14 -12.03
C LEU A 45 27.52 -30.55 -11.94
N ALA A 46 26.77 -30.45 -13.04
CA ALA A 46 25.40 -29.99 -13.06
C ALA A 46 24.47 -30.87 -12.19
N PHE A 47 24.66 -32.18 -12.28
CA PHE A 47 23.91 -33.13 -11.45
C PHE A 47 24.28 -33.01 -9.96
N VAL A 48 25.55 -32.89 -9.64
CA VAL A 48 26.05 -32.68 -8.27
C VAL A 48 25.52 -31.35 -7.71
N ALA A 49 25.64 -30.26 -8.47
CA ALA A 49 25.13 -28.95 -8.07
C ALA A 49 23.62 -29.00 -7.78
N ARG A 50 22.84 -29.65 -8.66
CA ARG A 50 21.39 -29.84 -8.43
C ARG A 50 21.11 -30.60 -7.14
N LYS A 51 21.81 -31.76 -6.93
CA LYS A 51 21.64 -32.57 -5.72
C LYS A 51 22.07 -31.81 -4.46
N PHE A 52 23.16 -31.08 -4.53
CA PHE A 52 23.64 -30.27 -3.43
C PHE A 52 22.63 -29.19 -3.00
N ILE A 53 22.15 -28.42 -3.98
CA ILE A 53 21.13 -27.39 -3.72
C ILE A 53 19.85 -28.00 -3.15
N LEU A 54 19.38 -29.13 -3.70
CA LEU A 54 18.19 -29.81 -3.18
C LEU A 54 18.43 -30.36 -1.77
N PHE A 55 19.57 -30.98 -1.49
CA PHE A 55 19.88 -31.57 -0.20
C PHE A 55 19.92 -30.51 0.91
N TRP A 56 20.68 -29.43 0.71
CA TRP A 56 20.78 -28.37 1.68
C TRP A 56 19.50 -27.52 1.76
N GLY A 57 18.89 -27.23 0.62
CA GLY A 57 17.65 -26.47 0.55
C GLY A 57 16.50 -27.19 1.24
N LEU A 58 16.29 -28.50 1.00
CA LEU A 58 15.26 -29.28 1.67
C LEU A 58 15.49 -29.37 3.20
N LYS A 59 16.74 -29.35 3.65
CA LYS A 59 17.05 -29.32 5.10
C LYS A 59 16.65 -27.97 5.74
N ILE A 60 16.70 -26.90 4.97
CA ILE A 60 16.27 -25.55 5.41
C ILE A 60 14.75 -25.44 5.33
N THR A 61 14.15 -25.87 4.23
CA THR A 61 12.68 -25.81 4.03
C THR A 61 11.92 -26.82 4.90
N ALA A 62 12.56 -27.88 5.39
CA ALA A 62 11.94 -28.79 6.38
C ALA A 62 11.54 -28.09 7.69
N ARG A 63 12.02 -26.87 7.93
CA ARG A 63 11.59 -26.03 9.07
C ARG A 63 10.35 -25.17 8.74
N THR A 64 9.96 -25.08 7.47
CA THR A 64 8.76 -24.38 7.01
C THR A 64 7.70 -25.40 6.58
N THR A 65 6.46 -25.19 7.00
CA THR A 65 5.32 -26.08 6.72
C THR A 65 4.75 -25.89 5.29
N ASN A 66 5.41 -25.09 4.44
CA ASN A 66 4.86 -24.68 3.15
C ASN A 66 5.48 -25.49 2.00
N THR A 67 4.64 -26.24 1.25
CA THR A 67 5.05 -27.05 0.07
C THR A 67 5.51 -26.17 -1.10
N LEU A 68 5.22 -24.88 -1.09
CA LEU A 68 5.58 -23.94 -2.15
C LEU A 68 7.06 -23.58 -2.14
N ASP A 69 7.69 -23.57 -0.96
CA ASP A 69 9.12 -23.34 -0.80
C ASP A 69 9.92 -24.45 -1.51
N GLU A 70 9.42 -25.68 -1.47
CA GLU A 70 10.01 -26.81 -2.17
C GLU A 70 9.90 -26.67 -3.70
N LYS A 71 8.77 -26.17 -4.22
CA LYS A 71 8.60 -25.91 -5.66
C LYS A 71 9.61 -24.87 -6.15
N LEU A 72 9.77 -23.75 -5.42
CA LEU A 72 10.77 -22.73 -5.72
C LEU A 72 12.20 -23.27 -5.69
N LEU A 73 12.55 -24.05 -4.68
CA LEU A 73 13.86 -24.67 -4.54
C LEU A 73 14.16 -25.60 -5.72
N ARG A 74 13.18 -26.37 -6.17
CA ARG A 74 13.33 -27.26 -7.36
C ARG A 74 13.58 -26.45 -8.63
N ILE A 75 12.93 -25.30 -8.81
CA ILE A 75 13.17 -24.39 -9.94
C ILE A 75 14.62 -23.85 -9.87
N VAL A 76 15.04 -23.32 -8.72
CA VAL A 76 16.39 -22.77 -8.53
C VAL A 76 17.47 -23.84 -8.79
N ALA A 77 17.30 -25.04 -8.23
CA ALA A 77 18.21 -26.14 -8.45
C ALA A 77 18.26 -26.59 -9.93
N GLY A 78 17.12 -26.51 -10.62
CA GLY A 78 17.04 -26.77 -12.06
C GLY A 78 17.79 -25.72 -12.87
N VAL A 79 17.61 -24.42 -12.56
CA VAL A 79 18.29 -23.31 -13.22
C VAL A 79 19.81 -23.42 -13.01
N ALA A 80 20.26 -23.67 -11.79
CA ALA A 80 21.69 -23.83 -11.50
C ALA A 80 22.33 -24.97 -12.32
N ALA A 81 21.67 -26.14 -12.40
CA ALA A 81 22.14 -27.26 -13.20
C ALA A 81 22.15 -26.92 -14.70
N LEU A 82 21.15 -26.21 -15.20
CA LEU A 82 21.09 -25.73 -16.58
C LEU A 82 22.29 -24.81 -16.90
N VAL A 83 22.55 -23.82 -16.07
CA VAL A 83 23.66 -22.86 -16.26
C VAL A 83 25.00 -23.59 -16.28
N VAL A 84 25.25 -24.50 -15.33
CA VAL A 84 26.48 -25.32 -15.29
C VAL A 84 26.60 -26.18 -16.54
N GLY A 85 25.53 -26.82 -16.98
CA GLY A 85 25.54 -27.65 -18.20
C GLY A 85 25.82 -26.82 -19.46
N TYR A 86 25.22 -25.63 -19.58
CA TYR A 86 25.50 -24.73 -20.70
C TYR A 86 26.91 -24.14 -20.69
N ILE A 87 27.49 -23.83 -19.52
CA ILE A 87 28.90 -23.44 -19.44
C ILE A 87 29.78 -24.56 -19.99
N ALA A 88 29.54 -25.83 -19.61
CA ALA A 88 30.28 -26.94 -20.13
C ALA A 88 30.13 -27.11 -21.65
N LEU A 89 28.93 -26.90 -22.21
CA LEU A 89 28.69 -26.91 -23.66
C LEU A 89 29.44 -25.80 -24.38
N VAL A 90 29.47 -24.58 -23.83
CA VAL A 90 30.24 -23.46 -24.42
C VAL A 90 31.73 -23.78 -24.42
N VAL A 91 32.29 -24.29 -23.31
CA VAL A 91 33.67 -24.69 -23.21
C VAL A 91 34.01 -25.84 -24.21
N ALA A 92 33.10 -26.79 -24.34
CA ALA A 92 33.27 -27.90 -25.32
C ALA A 92 33.30 -27.40 -26.77
N VAL A 93 32.48 -26.40 -27.12
CA VAL A 93 32.49 -25.76 -28.45
C VAL A 93 33.82 -25.06 -28.71
N GLN A 94 34.38 -24.36 -27.71
CA GLN A 94 35.68 -23.67 -27.82
C GLN A 94 36.83 -24.69 -28.00
N VAL A 95 36.77 -25.81 -27.28
CA VAL A 95 37.78 -26.89 -27.39
C VAL A 95 37.74 -27.54 -28.77
N LEU A 96 36.58 -27.63 -29.45
CA LEU A 96 36.47 -28.21 -30.77
C LEU A 96 37.14 -27.38 -31.88
N ALA A 97 37.49 -26.13 -31.65
CA ALA A 97 38.18 -25.23 -32.57
C ALA A 97 37.59 -25.23 -33.99
N LEU A 98 36.25 -25.14 -34.09
CA LEU A 98 35.46 -25.25 -35.33
C LEU A 98 35.68 -24.10 -36.34
N GLY A 99 36.49 -23.11 -35.97
CA GLY A 99 36.68 -21.87 -36.71
C GLY A 99 35.77 -20.75 -36.19
N ALA A 100 36.29 -19.49 -36.17
CA ALA A 100 35.74 -18.37 -35.45
C ALA A 100 34.30 -18.00 -35.88
N SER A 101 33.88 -18.29 -37.09
CA SER A 101 32.49 -18.02 -37.55
C SER A 101 31.49 -19.04 -37.07
N ALA A 102 31.82 -20.34 -37.18
CA ALA A 102 30.96 -21.43 -36.72
C ALA A 102 30.81 -21.43 -35.20
N GLU A 103 31.91 -21.24 -34.48
CA GLU A 103 31.95 -21.14 -33.02
C GLU A 103 31.03 -20.04 -32.52
N ARG A 104 31.14 -18.82 -33.06
CA ARG A 104 30.26 -17.68 -32.70
C ARG A 104 28.78 -18.00 -32.91
N VAL A 105 28.40 -18.61 -34.04
CA VAL A 105 27.01 -18.95 -34.31
C VAL A 105 26.49 -20.02 -33.33
N ILE A 106 27.27 -21.07 -33.09
CA ILE A 106 26.90 -22.14 -32.16
C ILE A 106 26.72 -21.58 -30.72
N ILE A 107 27.66 -20.76 -30.26
CA ILE A 107 27.55 -20.13 -28.93
C ILE A 107 26.33 -19.23 -28.84
N ARG A 108 26.02 -18.41 -29.85
CA ARG A 108 24.81 -17.57 -29.89
C ARG A 108 23.52 -18.40 -29.83
N VAL A 109 23.47 -19.52 -30.57
CA VAL A 109 22.32 -20.43 -30.53
C VAL A 109 22.18 -21.07 -29.15
N LEU A 110 23.28 -21.58 -28.57
CA LEU A 110 23.27 -22.13 -27.21
C LEU A 110 22.79 -21.09 -26.18
N MET A 111 23.32 -19.86 -26.23
CA MET A 111 22.91 -18.76 -25.35
C MET A 111 21.44 -18.41 -25.55
N SER A 112 20.93 -18.40 -26.79
CA SER A 112 19.52 -18.15 -27.06
C SER A 112 18.61 -19.23 -26.44
N ILE A 113 19.00 -20.51 -26.54
CA ILE A 113 18.27 -21.61 -25.92
C ILE A 113 18.32 -21.49 -24.39
N LEU A 114 19.47 -21.12 -23.81
CA LEU A 114 19.60 -20.90 -22.38
C LEU A 114 18.65 -19.77 -21.92
N ILE A 115 18.65 -18.62 -22.62
CA ILE A 115 17.77 -17.50 -22.29
C ILE A 115 16.30 -17.93 -22.32
N LEU A 116 15.87 -18.66 -23.35
CA LEU A 116 14.50 -19.17 -23.43
C LEU A 116 14.14 -20.09 -22.26
N GLN A 117 15.09 -20.94 -21.83
CA GLN A 117 14.89 -21.81 -20.67
C GLN A 117 14.84 -21.01 -19.37
N LEU A 118 15.68 -19.97 -19.22
CA LEU A 118 15.65 -19.05 -18.07
C LEU A 118 14.35 -18.25 -18.02
N VAL A 119 13.85 -17.77 -19.16
CA VAL A 119 12.54 -17.11 -19.25
C VAL A 119 11.42 -18.05 -18.78
N ARG A 120 11.40 -19.30 -19.26
CA ARG A 120 10.43 -20.30 -18.80
C ARG A 120 10.55 -20.60 -17.30
N ALA A 121 11.78 -20.68 -16.79
CA ALA A 121 12.03 -20.89 -15.35
C ALA A 121 11.55 -19.69 -14.54
N ALA A 122 11.81 -18.45 -14.99
CA ALA A 122 11.36 -17.22 -14.35
C ALA A 122 9.81 -17.12 -14.32
N MET A 123 9.13 -17.48 -15.41
CA MET A 123 7.66 -17.56 -15.44
C MET A 123 7.12 -18.55 -14.41
N ARG A 124 7.72 -19.75 -14.33
CA ARG A 124 7.31 -20.75 -13.33
C ARG A 124 7.56 -20.26 -11.91
N ALA A 125 8.69 -19.60 -11.68
CA ALA A 125 9.03 -19.04 -10.37
C ALA A 125 8.07 -17.90 -9.98
N SER A 126 7.69 -17.03 -10.95
CA SER A 126 6.69 -15.98 -10.77
C SER A 126 5.34 -16.56 -10.34
N ASN A 127 4.84 -17.60 -11.05
CA ASN A 127 3.56 -18.22 -10.73
C ASN A 127 3.57 -18.85 -9.33
N VAL A 128 4.66 -19.55 -8.95
CA VAL A 128 4.80 -20.09 -7.59
C VAL A 128 4.89 -18.95 -6.56
N GLY A 129 5.60 -17.85 -6.86
CA GLY A 129 5.66 -16.67 -6.00
C GLY A 129 4.29 -16.04 -5.75
N LEU A 130 3.48 -15.89 -6.80
CA LEU A 130 2.10 -15.40 -6.71
C LEU A 130 1.19 -16.36 -5.91
N GLU A 131 1.38 -17.68 -6.08
CA GLU A 131 0.68 -18.70 -5.30
C GLU A 131 1.02 -18.59 -3.79
N ILE A 132 2.29 -18.35 -3.44
CA ILE A 132 2.74 -18.10 -2.06
C ILE A 132 2.05 -16.85 -1.49
N LEU A 133 2.06 -15.74 -2.24
CA LEU A 133 1.41 -14.50 -1.83
C LEU A 133 -0.10 -14.71 -1.61
N GLY A 134 -0.76 -15.50 -2.46
CA GLY A 134 -2.16 -15.86 -2.29
C GLY A 134 -2.46 -16.67 -1.02
N HIS A 135 -1.54 -17.52 -0.56
CA HIS A 135 -1.71 -18.32 0.67
C HIS A 135 -1.45 -17.51 1.97
N VAL A 136 -0.65 -16.44 1.91
CA VAL A 136 -0.42 -15.52 3.05
C VAL A 136 -1.58 -14.51 3.24
N ARG A 137 -2.70 -14.76 2.61
CA ARG A 137 -3.94 -13.97 2.53
C ARG A 137 -4.40 -13.32 3.85
N ASN A 138 -4.17 -13.95 5.01
CA ASN A 138 -4.62 -13.44 6.31
C ASN A 138 -3.78 -12.27 6.87
N ARG A 139 -2.66 -11.91 6.24
CA ARG A 139 -1.77 -10.83 6.70
C ARG A 139 -1.72 -9.60 5.78
N PHE A 140 -2.08 -9.74 4.50
CA PHE A 140 -1.99 -8.65 3.54
C PHE A 140 -3.27 -8.54 2.71
N ALA A 141 -4.08 -7.51 2.97
CA ALA A 141 -5.32 -7.21 2.25
C ALA A 141 -5.14 -6.81 0.76
N ILE A 142 -3.88 -6.72 0.30
CA ILE A 142 -3.54 -6.29 -1.07
C ILE A 142 -3.73 -7.43 -2.08
N VAL A 143 -3.52 -8.68 -1.67
CA VAL A 143 -3.52 -9.83 -2.57
C VAL A 143 -4.85 -10.58 -2.44
N GLU A 144 -5.89 -10.04 -3.06
CA GLU A 144 -7.13 -10.76 -3.29
C GLU A 144 -6.99 -11.68 -4.52
N GLU A 145 -7.73 -12.79 -4.57
CA GLU A 145 -7.78 -13.69 -5.76
C GLU A 145 -8.05 -12.94 -7.07
N ARG A 146 -8.76 -11.81 -6.98
CA ARG A 146 -9.10 -10.95 -8.13
C ARG A 146 -7.93 -10.15 -8.67
N THR A 147 -6.89 -9.89 -7.87
CA THR A 147 -5.72 -9.08 -8.26
C THR A 147 -4.55 -9.92 -8.75
N ILE A 148 -4.47 -11.21 -8.41
CA ILE A 148 -3.42 -12.13 -8.85
C ILE A 148 -3.22 -12.14 -10.38
N PRO A 149 -4.27 -12.20 -11.23
CA PRO A 149 -4.09 -12.21 -12.69
C PRO A 149 -3.43 -10.93 -13.23
N LEU A 150 -3.64 -9.80 -12.57
CA LEU A 150 -3.00 -8.54 -12.97
C LEU A 150 -1.50 -8.58 -12.69
N PHE A 151 -1.09 -9.06 -11.51
CA PHE A 151 0.32 -9.22 -11.18
C PHE A 151 1.01 -10.25 -12.09
N ASP A 152 0.33 -11.34 -12.41
CA ASP A 152 0.84 -12.36 -13.36
C ASP A 152 1.07 -11.76 -14.75
N LEU A 153 0.12 -10.98 -15.27
CA LEU A 153 0.27 -10.27 -16.55
C LEU A 153 1.47 -9.35 -16.53
N VAL A 154 1.62 -8.51 -15.51
CA VAL A 154 2.74 -7.56 -15.38
C VAL A 154 4.07 -8.29 -15.32
N MET A 155 4.17 -9.33 -14.48
CA MET A 155 5.40 -10.13 -14.35
C MET A 155 5.73 -10.86 -15.65
N THR A 156 4.73 -11.42 -16.35
CA THR A 156 4.92 -12.08 -17.64
C THR A 156 5.46 -11.12 -18.68
N VAL A 157 4.89 -9.90 -18.79
CA VAL A 157 5.35 -8.87 -19.74
C VAL A 157 6.79 -8.46 -19.41
N LEU A 158 7.13 -8.24 -18.14
CA LEU A 158 8.49 -7.89 -17.72
C LEU A 158 9.51 -9.01 -18.03
N ILE A 159 9.17 -10.27 -17.70
CA ILE A 159 10.05 -11.42 -17.97
C ILE A 159 10.29 -11.57 -19.48
N LEU A 160 9.24 -11.43 -20.31
CA LEU A 160 9.37 -11.51 -21.75
C LEU A 160 10.20 -10.34 -22.31
N ALA A 161 10.01 -9.13 -21.81
CA ALA A 161 10.76 -7.95 -22.23
C ALA A 161 12.27 -8.11 -21.91
N ILE A 162 12.60 -8.56 -20.71
CA ILE A 162 13.99 -8.84 -20.29
C ILE A 162 14.59 -9.97 -21.15
N GLY A 163 13.83 -11.04 -21.41
CA GLY A 163 14.27 -12.13 -22.26
C GLY A 163 14.52 -11.70 -23.71
N ALA A 164 13.62 -10.88 -24.29
CA ALA A 164 13.80 -10.33 -25.62
C ALA A 164 15.02 -9.41 -25.69
N TYR A 165 15.22 -8.54 -24.71
CA TYR A 165 16.42 -7.71 -24.61
C TYR A 165 17.71 -8.53 -24.55
N ALA A 166 17.75 -9.59 -23.73
CA ALA A 166 18.89 -10.47 -23.63
C ALA A 166 19.18 -11.20 -24.96
N LEU A 167 18.16 -11.61 -25.69
CA LEU A 167 18.30 -12.21 -27.02
C LEU A 167 18.91 -11.24 -28.02
N LEU A 168 18.45 -9.98 -28.04
CA LEU A 168 19.02 -8.95 -28.93
C LEU A 168 20.51 -8.75 -28.65
N GLN A 169 20.91 -8.72 -27.39
CA GLN A 169 22.32 -8.59 -26.96
C GLN A 169 23.17 -9.77 -27.45
N VAL A 170 22.69 -11.00 -27.35
CA VAL A 170 23.39 -12.20 -27.82
C VAL A 170 23.67 -12.15 -29.32
N TRP A 171 22.70 -11.60 -30.09
CA TRP A 171 22.86 -11.47 -31.55
C TRP A 171 23.56 -10.18 -31.98
N ASN A 172 24.06 -9.37 -31.03
CA ASN A 172 24.66 -8.04 -31.26
C ASN A 172 23.74 -7.13 -32.08
N ILE A 173 22.42 -7.23 -31.84
CA ILE A 173 21.42 -6.32 -32.40
C ILE A 173 21.31 -5.14 -31.45
N ASP A 174 21.45 -3.91 -31.94
CA ASP A 174 21.33 -2.71 -31.12
C ASP A 174 19.88 -2.55 -30.60
N PRO A 175 19.65 -2.61 -29.28
CA PRO A 175 18.32 -2.50 -28.71
C PRO A 175 17.87 -1.06 -28.51
N THR A 176 18.66 -0.03 -28.90
CA THR A 176 18.43 1.37 -28.56
C THR A 176 17.06 1.86 -29.06
N ALA A 177 16.70 1.56 -30.31
CA ALA A 177 15.41 1.95 -30.87
C ALA A 177 14.24 1.25 -30.15
N TRP A 178 14.43 -0.02 -29.78
CA TRP A 178 13.44 -0.78 -29.05
C TRP A 178 13.27 -0.27 -27.61
N LEU A 179 14.38 0.05 -26.91
CA LEU A 179 14.35 0.66 -25.57
C LEU A 179 13.74 2.06 -25.59
N ALA A 180 14.02 2.89 -26.62
CA ALA A 180 13.41 4.19 -26.78
C ALA A 180 11.87 4.07 -26.90
N SER A 181 11.40 3.15 -27.76
CA SER A 181 9.96 2.88 -27.93
C SER A 181 9.32 2.36 -26.64
N ALA A 182 9.97 1.41 -25.96
CA ALA A 182 9.53 0.90 -24.67
C ALA A 182 9.48 2.00 -23.59
N GLY A 183 10.44 2.94 -23.63
CA GLY A 183 10.46 4.11 -22.75
C GLY A 183 9.25 5.02 -22.95
N ILE A 184 8.87 5.30 -24.20
CA ILE A 184 7.67 6.10 -24.51
C ILE A 184 6.40 5.39 -24.00
N ILE A 185 6.29 4.08 -24.26
CA ILE A 185 5.18 3.27 -23.74
C ILE A 185 5.17 3.29 -22.21
N GLY A 186 6.34 3.15 -21.58
CA GLY A 186 6.49 3.22 -20.12
C GLY A 186 6.00 4.54 -19.53
N ILE A 187 6.31 5.66 -20.17
CA ILE A 187 5.80 6.98 -19.77
C ILE A 187 4.28 7.03 -19.88
N ALA A 188 3.70 6.56 -21.00
CA ALA A 188 2.25 6.53 -21.17
C ALA A 188 1.53 5.68 -20.12
N VAL A 189 2.07 4.48 -19.84
CA VAL A 189 1.57 3.59 -18.78
C VAL A 189 1.74 4.23 -17.40
N GLY A 190 2.87 4.90 -17.14
CA GLY A 190 3.13 5.63 -15.91
C GLY A 190 2.10 6.74 -15.65
N PHE A 191 1.77 7.53 -16.68
CA PHE A 191 0.70 8.53 -16.57
C PHE A 191 -0.68 7.89 -16.31
N ALA A 192 -0.99 6.81 -17.00
CA ALA A 192 -2.26 6.09 -16.79
C ALA A 192 -2.36 5.48 -15.38
N ALA A 193 -1.25 5.05 -14.79
CA ALA A 193 -1.20 4.46 -13.43
C ALA A 193 -1.07 5.50 -12.30
N ARG A 194 -0.89 6.79 -12.62
CA ARG A 194 -0.58 7.85 -11.65
C ARG A 194 -1.55 7.89 -10.48
N ASP A 195 -2.85 7.89 -10.75
CA ASP A 195 -3.88 8.02 -9.71
C ASP A 195 -3.96 6.79 -8.82
N THR A 196 -3.71 5.61 -9.38
CA THR A 196 -3.63 4.36 -8.62
C THR A 196 -2.44 4.40 -7.66
N LEU A 197 -1.26 4.80 -8.15
CA LEU A 197 -0.05 4.94 -7.33
C LEU A 197 -0.23 6.02 -6.25
N ALA A 198 -0.84 7.16 -6.60
CA ALA A 198 -1.13 8.22 -5.63
C ALA A 198 -1.99 7.71 -4.47
N ASN A 199 -3.03 6.92 -4.76
CA ASN A 199 -3.89 6.33 -3.72
C ASN A 199 -3.14 5.31 -2.85
N LEU A 200 -2.26 4.49 -3.43
CA LEU A 200 -1.45 3.52 -2.69
C LEU A 200 -0.47 4.21 -1.75
N PHE A 201 0.28 5.21 -2.23
CA PHE A 201 1.21 5.97 -1.40
C PHE A 201 0.48 6.76 -0.32
N ALA A 202 -0.63 7.42 -0.65
CA ALA A 202 -1.47 8.10 0.34
C ALA A 202 -1.95 7.13 1.42
N GLY A 203 -2.45 5.95 1.06
CA GLY A 203 -2.86 4.92 2.01
C GLY A 203 -1.71 4.45 2.91
N PHE A 204 -0.52 4.26 2.35
CA PHE A 204 0.68 3.93 3.14
C PHE A 204 0.99 5.00 4.17
N PHE A 205 1.01 6.29 3.78
CA PHE A 205 1.28 7.39 4.71
C PHE A 205 0.18 7.57 5.74
N ILE A 206 -1.10 7.39 5.38
CA ILE A 206 -2.22 7.44 6.33
C ILE A 206 -2.05 6.35 7.40
N ILE A 207 -1.62 5.14 7.03
CA ILE A 207 -1.39 4.05 7.98
C ILE A 207 -0.13 4.32 8.83
N ALA A 208 0.92 4.89 8.25
CA ALA A 208 2.19 5.14 8.93
C ALA A 208 2.09 6.31 9.93
N ASP A 209 1.48 7.42 9.53
CA ASP A 209 1.36 8.64 10.35
C ASP A 209 0.12 8.61 11.25
N ALA A 210 -0.87 7.77 10.93
CA ALA A 210 -2.13 7.57 11.65
C ALA A 210 -2.81 8.90 12.08
N PRO A 211 -3.11 9.82 11.15
CA PRO A 211 -3.80 11.08 11.48
C PRO A 211 -5.20 10.83 12.04
N TYR A 212 -5.74 9.68 11.79
CA TYR A 212 -6.96 9.11 12.37
C TYR A 212 -6.83 7.57 12.44
N SER A 213 -7.57 6.97 13.35
CA SER A 213 -7.60 5.54 13.60
C SER A 213 -8.98 4.94 13.38
N LEU A 214 -9.06 3.62 13.33
CA LEU A 214 -10.35 2.92 13.29
C LEU A 214 -11.19 3.32 14.52
N GLY A 215 -12.44 3.69 14.27
CA GLY A 215 -13.37 4.13 15.30
C GLY A 215 -13.33 5.64 15.59
N ASP A 216 -12.38 6.39 15.06
CA ASP A 216 -12.37 7.85 15.20
C ASP A 216 -13.55 8.49 14.44
N TYR A 217 -14.12 9.52 15.05
CA TYR A 217 -15.14 10.35 14.41
C TYR A 217 -14.47 11.55 13.73
N ILE A 218 -14.52 11.57 12.40
CA ILE A 218 -13.86 12.60 11.58
C ILE A 218 -14.85 13.45 10.81
N VAL A 219 -14.45 14.68 10.52
CA VAL A 219 -15.18 15.63 9.67
C VAL A 219 -14.24 16.07 8.56
N LEU A 220 -14.68 15.93 7.32
CA LEU A 220 -13.94 16.34 6.14
C LEU A 220 -14.28 17.78 5.75
N SER A 221 -13.39 18.40 4.98
CA SER A 221 -13.61 19.77 4.46
C SER A 221 -14.82 19.89 3.52
N SER A 222 -15.19 18.80 2.88
CA SER A 222 -16.39 18.66 2.04
C SER A 222 -17.70 18.61 2.83
N GLY A 223 -17.61 18.44 4.17
CA GLY A 223 -18.75 18.45 5.09
C GLY A 223 -19.22 17.07 5.56
N GLU A 224 -18.75 15.99 4.92
CA GLU A 224 -19.05 14.63 5.36
C GLU A 224 -18.41 14.37 6.73
N ARG A 225 -19.13 13.62 7.54
CA ARG A 225 -18.70 13.26 8.89
C ARG A 225 -19.16 11.86 9.25
N GLY A 226 -18.33 11.15 9.98
CA GLY A 226 -18.66 9.78 10.39
C GLY A 226 -17.52 9.09 11.11
N PHE A 227 -17.78 7.85 11.51
CA PHE A 227 -16.78 6.96 12.08
C PHE A 227 -15.93 6.32 11.01
N VAL A 228 -14.62 6.27 11.22
CA VAL A 228 -13.69 5.51 10.39
C VAL A 228 -13.93 4.02 10.63
N VAL A 229 -14.43 3.32 9.61
CA VAL A 229 -14.76 1.88 9.70
C VAL A 229 -13.64 1.02 9.18
N ASN A 230 -12.91 1.53 8.17
CA ASN A 230 -11.80 0.81 7.57
C ASN A 230 -10.83 1.79 6.91
N VAL A 231 -9.54 1.54 7.10
CA VAL A 231 -8.46 2.22 6.38
C VAL A 231 -7.79 1.20 5.48
N GLY A 232 -8.21 1.17 4.22
CA GLY A 232 -7.64 0.29 3.20
C GLY A 232 -6.43 0.92 2.52
N ILE A 233 -5.77 0.16 1.66
CA ILE A 233 -4.59 0.63 0.93
C ILE A 233 -4.93 1.71 -0.10
N ARG A 234 -6.10 1.61 -0.74
CA ARG A 234 -6.55 2.53 -1.79
C ARG A 234 -7.60 3.52 -1.34
N SER A 235 -8.41 3.17 -0.34
CA SER A 235 -9.55 3.98 0.11
C SER A 235 -9.79 3.82 1.60
N THR A 236 -10.27 4.89 2.21
CA THR A 236 -10.78 4.91 3.58
C THR A 236 -12.30 4.86 3.53
N ARG A 237 -12.91 4.12 4.45
CA ARG A 237 -14.37 4.01 4.59
C ARG A 237 -14.79 4.67 5.87
N ILE A 238 -15.76 5.57 5.78
CA ILE A 238 -16.40 6.19 6.92
C ILE A 238 -17.88 5.82 6.92
N ARG A 239 -18.47 5.67 8.11
CA ARG A 239 -19.89 5.45 8.30
C ARG A 239 -20.51 6.67 8.94
N THR A 240 -21.48 7.24 8.28
CA THR A 240 -22.24 8.39 8.79
C THR A 240 -23.20 7.98 9.92
N ARG A 241 -23.83 8.97 10.56
CA ARG A 241 -24.84 8.72 11.58
C ARG A 241 -26.14 8.13 11.04
N ASP A 242 -26.34 8.24 9.71
CA ASP A 242 -27.50 7.68 9.01
C ASP A 242 -27.20 6.26 8.48
N ASP A 243 -26.16 5.59 9.02
CA ASP A 243 -25.65 4.27 8.61
C ASP A 243 -25.23 4.17 7.14
N VAL A 244 -24.96 5.30 6.50
CA VAL A 244 -24.44 5.33 5.12
C VAL A 244 -22.93 5.19 5.13
N GLU A 245 -22.40 4.24 4.35
CA GLU A 245 -20.97 4.07 4.14
C GLU A 245 -20.50 4.96 2.99
N ILE A 246 -19.52 5.81 3.26
CA ILE A 246 -18.85 6.66 2.28
C ILE A 246 -17.46 6.09 2.05
N ILE A 247 -17.12 5.83 0.79
CA ILE A 247 -15.82 5.32 0.36
C ILE A 247 -15.04 6.46 -0.29
N ILE A 248 -13.94 6.85 0.31
CA ILE A 248 -13.13 7.99 -0.12
C ILE A 248 -11.77 7.50 -0.57
N PRO A 249 -11.28 7.86 -1.77
CA PRO A 249 -9.94 7.56 -2.22
C PRO A 249 -8.89 8.13 -1.26
N ASN A 250 -7.84 7.37 -0.96
CA ASN A 250 -6.82 7.83 -0.01
C ASN A 250 -6.06 9.07 -0.48
N SER A 251 -5.90 9.26 -1.79
CA SER A 251 -5.31 10.48 -2.35
C SER A 251 -6.13 11.73 -2.02
N GLU A 252 -7.46 11.62 -1.97
CA GLU A 252 -8.34 12.69 -1.55
C GLU A 252 -8.22 12.93 -0.04
N MET A 253 -8.24 11.84 0.76
CA MET A 253 -8.04 11.91 2.21
C MET A 253 -6.72 12.57 2.59
N ALA A 254 -5.62 12.23 1.92
CA ALA A 254 -4.30 12.79 2.20
C ALA A 254 -4.19 14.30 1.88
N ASN A 255 -4.97 14.78 0.91
CA ASN A 255 -4.99 16.19 0.52
C ASN A 255 -6.08 17.00 1.24
N ALA A 256 -7.05 16.35 1.88
CA ALA A 256 -8.13 17.02 2.58
C ALA A 256 -7.69 17.53 3.97
N LYS A 257 -8.26 18.66 4.39
CA LYS A 257 -8.24 19.03 5.80
C LYS A 257 -9.20 18.12 6.56
N ILE A 258 -8.67 17.33 7.47
CA ILE A 258 -9.42 16.41 8.32
C ILE A 258 -9.48 16.98 9.73
N ILE A 259 -10.69 17.08 10.28
CA ILE A 259 -10.89 17.40 11.69
C ILE A 259 -11.22 16.09 12.40
N ASN A 260 -10.30 15.59 13.19
CA ASN A 260 -10.53 14.43 14.02
C ASN A 260 -11.15 14.89 15.35
N GLU A 261 -12.45 14.62 15.53
CA GLU A 261 -13.19 15.01 16.73
C GLU A 261 -12.98 14.04 17.90
N SER A 262 -12.50 12.79 17.64
CA SER A 262 -12.22 11.77 18.65
C SER A 262 -10.73 11.61 18.93
N GLY A 263 -9.87 12.07 18.01
CA GLY A 263 -8.42 11.94 18.11
C GLY A 263 -7.79 12.96 19.05
N GLY A 264 -6.65 12.58 19.60
CA GLY A 264 -5.81 13.45 20.41
C GLY A 264 -5.63 12.95 21.85
N ILE A 265 -4.80 13.69 22.62
CA ILE A 265 -4.41 13.35 23.99
C ILE A 265 -5.62 13.28 24.95
N ARG A 266 -6.71 13.94 24.60
CA ARG A 266 -7.95 13.98 25.39
C ARG A 266 -9.15 13.72 24.49
N ASN A 267 -9.70 12.53 24.54
CA ASN A 267 -10.94 12.12 23.87
C ASN A 267 -12.15 12.88 24.47
N ARG A 268 -12.30 14.14 24.08
CA ARG A 268 -13.39 14.98 24.61
C ARG A 268 -13.81 16.01 23.57
N TYR A 269 -15.10 16.03 23.31
CA TYR A 269 -15.73 17.03 22.45
C TYR A 269 -16.44 18.10 23.31
N ARG A 270 -16.26 19.37 22.99
CA ARG A 270 -16.89 20.48 23.71
C ARG A 270 -18.21 20.86 23.08
N LEU A 271 -19.29 20.64 23.81
CA LEU A 271 -20.61 21.17 23.49
C LEU A 271 -20.71 22.64 23.86
N ARG A 272 -21.52 23.35 23.08
CA ARG A 272 -21.87 24.74 23.31
C ARG A 272 -23.37 24.87 23.26
N ILE A 273 -23.98 25.08 24.40
CA ILE A 273 -25.44 25.26 24.56
C ILE A 273 -25.72 26.73 24.73
N LYS A 274 -26.36 27.34 23.76
CA LYS A 274 -26.70 28.77 23.76
C LYS A 274 -28.06 28.97 24.43
N VAL A 275 -28.13 29.94 25.35
CA VAL A 275 -29.33 30.27 26.08
C VAL A 275 -29.43 31.80 26.17
N GLY A 276 -30.55 32.37 25.74
CA GLY A 276 -30.86 33.77 25.92
C GLY A 276 -31.92 33.95 27.00
N VAL A 277 -31.68 34.83 27.96
CA VAL A 277 -32.64 35.19 29.03
C VAL A 277 -33.04 36.65 28.93
N ALA A 278 -34.19 37.00 29.46
CA ALA A 278 -34.74 38.37 29.40
C ALA A 278 -33.81 39.35 30.15
N TYR A 279 -33.79 40.59 29.70
CA TYR A 279 -33.16 41.68 30.46
C TYR A 279 -33.88 41.83 31.79
N GLY A 280 -33.12 42.09 32.85
CA GLY A 280 -33.60 42.15 34.24
C GLY A 280 -33.55 40.82 34.99
N SER A 281 -33.20 39.71 34.33
CA SER A 281 -32.91 38.45 35.04
C SER A 281 -31.68 38.56 35.92
N ASP A 282 -31.66 37.82 37.04
CA ASP A 282 -30.49 37.67 37.86
C ASP A 282 -29.44 36.79 37.14
N LEU A 283 -28.33 37.43 36.70
CA LEU A 283 -27.31 36.77 35.88
C LEU A 283 -26.49 35.76 36.67
N ASP A 284 -26.35 35.92 37.97
CA ASP A 284 -25.60 34.99 38.82
C ASP A 284 -26.46 33.71 39.02
N GLN A 285 -27.76 33.91 39.29
CA GLN A 285 -28.68 32.78 39.36
C GLN A 285 -28.75 31.97 38.04
N VAL A 286 -28.75 32.65 36.89
CA VAL A 286 -28.70 32.00 35.57
C VAL A 286 -27.44 31.17 35.42
N CYS A 287 -26.26 31.71 35.80
CA CYS A 287 -25.00 31.02 35.72
C CYS A 287 -24.99 29.74 36.59
N GLU A 288 -25.54 29.83 37.80
CA GLU A 288 -25.64 28.68 38.72
C GLU A 288 -26.55 27.59 38.16
N LEU A 289 -27.73 27.93 37.67
CA LEU A 289 -28.69 26.99 37.12
C LEU A 289 -28.17 26.28 35.88
N LEU A 290 -27.51 27.01 34.97
CA LEU A 290 -26.89 26.42 33.79
C LEU A 290 -25.74 25.44 34.17
N SER A 291 -24.88 25.82 35.13
CA SER A 291 -23.80 24.98 35.62
C SER A 291 -24.34 23.69 36.25
N LYS A 292 -25.31 23.82 37.16
CA LYS A 292 -25.97 22.72 37.86
C LYS A 292 -26.63 21.70 36.93
N THR A 293 -27.24 22.19 35.84
CA THR A 293 -27.82 21.31 34.84
C THR A 293 -26.77 20.45 34.13
N ALA A 294 -25.62 21.02 33.79
CA ALA A 294 -24.54 20.28 33.17
C ALA A 294 -23.86 19.30 34.15
N GLU A 295 -23.67 19.69 35.40
CA GLU A 295 -23.08 18.85 36.44
C GLU A 295 -23.95 17.64 36.78
N GLY A 296 -25.26 17.80 36.72
CA GLY A 296 -26.23 16.72 36.96
C GLY A 296 -26.38 15.71 35.82
N HIS A 297 -25.78 15.97 34.65
CA HIS A 297 -25.91 15.08 33.51
C HIS A 297 -24.81 13.99 33.50
N PRO A 298 -25.17 12.69 33.44
CA PRO A 298 -24.24 11.58 33.65
C PRO A 298 -23.13 11.46 32.58
N GLU A 299 -23.38 11.94 31.37
CA GLU A 299 -22.45 11.83 30.26
C GLU A 299 -21.57 13.08 30.07
N ILE A 300 -21.74 14.10 30.89
CA ILE A 300 -20.88 15.28 30.88
C ILE A 300 -19.67 15.05 31.76
N ALA A 301 -18.48 15.29 31.16
CA ALA A 301 -17.23 15.14 31.85
C ALA A 301 -17.09 16.21 32.97
N GLN A 302 -16.71 15.77 34.17
CA GLN A 302 -16.45 16.64 35.31
C GLN A 302 -15.07 17.32 35.26
N ASN A 303 -14.17 16.84 34.42
CA ASN A 303 -12.88 17.46 34.17
C ASN A 303 -12.61 17.53 32.66
N PRO A 304 -12.54 18.73 32.03
CA PRO A 304 -12.73 20.06 32.63
C PRO A 304 -14.16 20.28 33.11
N HIS A 305 -14.28 21.01 34.19
CA HIS A 305 -15.58 21.35 34.76
C HIS A 305 -16.43 22.17 33.76
N PRO A 306 -17.76 21.98 33.70
CA PRO A 306 -18.65 22.82 32.91
C PRO A 306 -18.45 24.31 33.24
N ARG A 307 -18.59 25.15 32.26
CA ARG A 307 -18.41 26.61 32.42
C ARG A 307 -19.51 27.38 31.71
N VAL A 308 -20.05 28.37 32.38
CA VAL A 308 -20.97 29.32 31.79
C VAL A 308 -20.22 30.60 31.42
N ARG A 309 -20.57 31.17 30.28
CA ARG A 309 -20.04 32.45 29.81
C ARG A 309 -21.17 33.31 29.27
N ASN A 310 -21.26 34.54 29.74
CA ASN A 310 -21.99 35.56 29.03
C ASN A 310 -21.25 35.87 27.73
N ARG A 311 -22.00 35.90 26.62
CA ARG A 311 -21.45 36.14 25.28
C ARG A 311 -21.75 37.54 24.76
N GLY A 312 -22.65 38.20 25.36
CA GLY A 312 -23.04 39.55 24.98
C GLY A 312 -24.49 39.87 25.33
N PHE A 313 -24.91 41.04 24.87
CA PHE A 313 -26.27 41.54 24.98
C PHE A 313 -26.87 41.53 23.58
N GLY A 314 -27.89 40.69 23.38
CA GLY A 314 -28.64 40.57 22.13
C GLY A 314 -29.72 41.61 22.03
N ASP A 315 -30.42 41.63 20.88
CA ASP A 315 -31.50 42.61 20.62
C ASP A 315 -32.64 42.51 21.63
N SER A 316 -32.87 41.32 22.18
CA SER A 316 -33.99 41.07 23.13
C SER A 316 -33.56 40.19 24.31
N SER A 317 -32.30 39.75 24.38
CA SER A 317 -31.84 38.80 25.39
C SER A 317 -30.43 39.11 25.89
N VAL A 318 -30.12 38.65 27.09
CA VAL A 318 -28.76 38.48 27.55
C VAL A 318 -28.30 37.07 27.18
N ASP A 319 -27.24 36.96 26.37
CA ASP A 319 -26.82 35.71 25.75
C ASP A 319 -25.79 34.98 26.57
N PHE A 320 -26.10 33.77 27.00
CA PHE A 320 -25.23 32.88 27.70
C PHE A 320 -24.85 31.68 26.85
N GLU A 321 -23.69 31.13 27.11
CA GLU A 321 -23.21 29.86 26.52
C GLU A 321 -22.72 28.94 27.64
N LEU A 322 -23.37 27.79 27.78
CA LEU A 322 -22.88 26.69 28.62
C LEU A 322 -21.90 25.85 27.81
N LEU A 323 -20.68 25.77 28.31
CA LEU A 323 -19.59 24.99 27.76
C LEU A 323 -19.39 23.74 28.59
N CYS A 324 -19.68 22.58 28.03
CA CYS A 324 -19.49 21.30 28.70
C CYS A 324 -18.79 20.30 27.74
N TRP A 325 -18.21 19.25 28.29
CA TRP A 325 -17.44 18.27 27.53
C TRP A 325 -18.08 16.91 27.60
N ILE A 326 -18.18 16.24 26.43
CA ILE A 326 -18.68 14.87 26.28
C ILE A 326 -17.57 13.97 25.78
N ARG A 327 -17.67 12.67 26.00
CA ARG A 327 -16.65 11.70 25.57
C ARG A 327 -16.78 11.36 24.09
N ASP A 328 -18.00 11.11 23.62
CA ASP A 328 -18.28 10.71 22.24
C ASP A 328 -18.87 11.87 21.44
N PRO A 329 -18.17 12.38 20.40
CA PRO A 329 -18.71 13.42 19.52
C PRO A 329 -20.00 13.04 18.80
N ALA A 330 -20.24 11.74 18.58
CA ALA A 330 -21.45 11.26 17.93
C ALA A 330 -22.71 11.53 18.77
N ASP A 331 -22.60 11.54 20.12
CA ASP A 331 -23.71 11.78 21.03
C ASP A 331 -24.09 13.26 21.18
N ARG A 332 -23.32 14.18 20.55
CA ARG A 332 -23.54 15.62 20.69
C ARG A 332 -24.98 16.04 20.45
N GLY A 333 -25.68 15.43 19.47
CA GLY A 333 -27.07 15.79 19.15
C GLY A 333 -28.02 15.37 20.25
N ARG A 334 -27.90 14.16 20.74
CA ARG A 334 -28.72 13.61 21.81
C ARG A 334 -28.52 14.36 23.12
N ILE A 335 -27.26 14.51 23.54
CA ILE A 335 -26.94 15.21 24.80
C ILE A 335 -27.32 16.69 24.72
N SER A 336 -27.13 17.35 23.56
CA SER A 336 -27.63 18.74 23.39
C SER A 336 -29.14 18.84 23.54
N HIS A 337 -29.90 17.89 22.97
CA HIS A 337 -31.35 17.83 23.13
C HIS A 337 -31.73 17.67 24.60
N GLU A 338 -31.13 16.71 25.30
CA GLU A 338 -31.39 16.45 26.72
C GLU A 338 -31.11 17.69 27.59
N LEU A 339 -30.00 18.38 27.33
CA LEU A 339 -29.64 19.62 28.02
C LEU A 339 -30.63 20.76 27.73
N TYR A 340 -31.00 20.98 26.46
CA TYR A 340 -31.99 22.04 26.14
C TYR A 340 -33.33 21.77 26.78
N MET A 341 -33.79 20.50 26.80
CA MET A 341 -35.05 20.13 27.46
C MET A 341 -34.98 20.33 28.99
N ALA A 342 -33.87 19.95 29.60
CA ALA A 342 -33.67 20.16 31.05
C ALA A 342 -33.58 21.64 31.41
N LEU A 343 -32.82 22.42 30.61
CA LEU A 343 -32.68 23.86 30.83
C LEU A 343 -34.02 24.62 30.66
N TYR A 344 -34.77 24.30 29.63
CA TYR A 344 -36.09 24.95 29.40
C TYR A 344 -37.02 24.77 30.61
N LYS A 345 -37.15 23.51 31.08
CA LYS A 345 -37.99 23.18 32.24
C LYS A 345 -37.49 23.82 33.54
N LEU A 346 -36.16 23.92 33.70
CA LEU A 346 -35.54 24.51 34.89
C LEU A 346 -35.76 26.02 34.92
N LEU A 347 -35.51 26.72 33.81
CA LEU A 347 -35.69 28.17 33.70
C LEU A 347 -37.14 28.57 33.92
N ASP A 348 -38.09 27.82 33.34
CA ASP A 348 -39.53 28.01 33.55
C ASP A 348 -39.94 27.86 35.02
N ARG A 349 -39.44 26.80 35.70
CA ARG A 349 -39.72 26.56 37.12
C ARG A 349 -39.14 27.63 38.03
N GLU A 350 -37.97 28.18 37.70
CA GLU A 350 -37.30 29.22 38.50
C GLU A 350 -37.75 30.64 38.10
N GLY A 351 -38.73 30.75 37.20
CA GLY A 351 -39.32 32.03 36.78
C GLY A 351 -38.42 32.90 35.90
N ILE A 352 -37.37 32.29 35.31
CA ILE A 352 -36.47 33.00 34.39
C ILE A 352 -37.07 32.99 32.99
N THR A 353 -37.40 34.16 32.49
CA THR A 353 -38.07 34.33 31.20
C THR A 353 -37.10 34.19 30.04
N ILE A 354 -37.43 33.34 29.06
CA ILE A 354 -36.82 33.31 27.73
C ILE A 354 -37.61 34.31 26.89
N PRO A 355 -37.02 35.43 26.46
CA PRO A 355 -37.76 36.53 25.87
C PRO A 355 -38.23 36.22 24.45
N PHE A 356 -39.43 36.64 24.12
CA PHE A 356 -39.80 36.83 22.72
C PHE A 356 -39.11 38.07 22.15
N PRO A 357 -39.09 38.28 20.83
CA PRO A 357 -38.59 39.51 20.24
C PRO A 357 -39.31 40.73 20.83
N GLN A 358 -38.56 41.64 21.46
CA GLN A 358 -39.07 42.87 22.07
C GLN A 358 -38.97 44.00 21.04
N ARG A 359 -39.97 44.86 20.99
CA ARG A 359 -39.98 46.05 20.15
C ARG A 359 -40.63 47.21 20.86
N ASP A 360 -39.96 48.32 20.92
CA ASP A 360 -40.52 49.58 21.36
C ASP A 360 -41.33 50.23 20.20
N LEU A 361 -42.62 50.46 20.41
CA LEU A 361 -43.49 51.05 19.41
C LEU A 361 -43.77 52.51 19.77
N TRP A 362 -43.32 53.43 18.93
CA TRP A 362 -43.70 54.85 19.03
C TRP A 362 -44.90 55.12 18.12
N VAL A 363 -46.07 55.19 18.73
CA VAL A 363 -47.29 55.45 18.00
C VAL A 363 -47.46 56.98 17.86
N LYS A 364 -47.24 57.55 16.69
CA LYS A 364 -47.33 58.98 16.40
C LYS A 364 -48.78 59.46 16.26
N GLN A 365 -49.67 58.61 15.78
CA GLN A 365 -51.14 58.92 15.64
C GLN A 365 -51.90 57.62 15.84
N LEU A 366 -52.98 57.70 16.66
CA LEU A 366 -54.03 56.67 16.75
C LEU A 366 -55.21 57.11 15.90
N PRO A 367 -55.76 56.25 15.05
CA PRO A 367 -57.01 56.58 14.38
C PRO A 367 -58.09 56.79 15.45
N LEU A 368 -58.81 57.96 15.39
CA LEU A 368 -59.77 58.39 16.36
C LEU A 368 -61.04 57.48 16.51
N ASN A 369 -61.18 56.43 15.69
CA ASN A 369 -62.31 55.50 15.68
C ASN A 369 -61.84 54.01 15.63
N ALA A 370 -61.07 53.55 16.58
CA ALA A 370 -60.91 52.12 16.79
C ALA A 370 -61.99 51.68 17.83
N PRO A 371 -62.96 50.80 17.48
CA PRO A 371 -63.86 50.27 18.49
C PRO A 371 -63.07 49.48 19.52
N ALA A 372 -63.29 49.83 20.80
CA ALA A 372 -62.78 49.01 21.90
C ALA A 372 -63.33 47.60 21.78
N ARG A 373 -62.44 46.60 21.60
CA ARG A 373 -62.78 45.18 21.73
C ARG A 373 -62.50 44.74 23.13
#